data_e718ce2dc9646744b7fc0998baaa2d7d
#
_entry.id   e718ce2dc9646744b7fc0998baaa2d7d
#
_cell.length_a   1.000
_cell.length_b   1.000
_cell.length_c   1.000
_cell.angle_alpha   90.00
_cell.angle_beta   90.00
_cell.angle_gamma   90.00
#
_symmetry.space_group_name_H-M   'P 1'
#
loop_
_entity.id
_entity.type
_entity.pdbx_description
1 polymer ?
#
loop_
_entity_poly.entity_id
_entity_poly.type
_entity_poly.pdbx_seq_one_letter_code
_entity_poly.pdbx_strand_id
1 'polypeptide(L)'
;LSATQLKEQVAALFLKEKQGGADHKGVSVNCMPVGYFKKDAGLKLAMSFANEKKKTLLIDLVKEPEGKEAGNSISRYVLGDESRPVPTTQNSYLDVLCRDVAEEKNFDVVMNERFASYVKEMQDTYEYIVINSPNVAESADAFAAGKLCDKNFVVCARGGVNNETLYRLKNEAAVQGIVLEGVLVYEL
;
A
#
# COMPACT_ATOMS: atom_id res chain seq x y z
N LEU A 1 11.43 -1.96 -13.92
CA LEU A 1 10.85 -3.30 -13.84
C LEU A 1 9.54 -3.33 -14.62
N SER A 2 9.37 -4.31 -15.48
CA SER A 2 8.05 -4.66 -15.98
C SER A 2 7.19 -5.14 -14.79
N ALA A 3 5.86 -5.12 -14.92
CA ALA A 3 4.96 -5.68 -13.91
C ALA A 3 5.35 -7.15 -13.55
N THR A 4 5.88 -7.90 -14.50
CA THR A 4 6.37 -9.26 -14.34
C THR A 4 7.60 -9.35 -13.43
N GLN A 5 8.57 -8.46 -13.60
CA GLN A 5 9.78 -8.44 -12.76
C GLN A 5 9.50 -8.00 -11.31
N LEU A 6 8.60 -7.06 -11.13
CA LEU A 6 8.11 -6.67 -9.81
C LEU A 6 7.45 -7.85 -9.10
N LYS A 7 6.61 -8.60 -9.83
CA LYS A 7 5.95 -9.82 -9.39
C LYS A 7 6.94 -10.90 -8.95
N GLU A 8 7.98 -11.17 -9.74
CA GLU A 8 8.96 -12.20 -9.41
C GLU A 8 9.74 -11.87 -8.14
N GLN A 9 10.13 -10.61 -7.96
CA GLN A 9 10.80 -10.16 -6.74
C GLN A 9 9.89 -10.28 -5.51
N VAL A 10 8.64 -9.88 -5.63
CA VAL A 10 7.66 -9.96 -4.53
C VAL A 10 7.25 -11.40 -4.28
N ALA A 11 7.00 -12.21 -5.31
CA ALA A 11 6.64 -13.63 -5.17
C ALA A 11 7.74 -14.43 -4.48
N ALA A 12 9.01 -14.17 -4.76
CA ALA A 12 10.13 -14.84 -4.08
C ALA A 12 10.16 -14.56 -2.56
N LEU A 13 9.70 -13.39 -2.13
CA LEU A 13 9.61 -13.02 -0.73
C LEU A 13 8.40 -13.67 -0.03
N PHE A 14 7.29 -13.85 -0.74
CA PHE A 14 6.07 -14.48 -0.19
C PHE A 14 6.10 -16.02 -0.21
N LEU A 15 6.87 -16.65 -1.11
CA LEU A 15 6.98 -18.11 -1.19
C LEU A 15 7.62 -18.74 0.06
N LYS A 16 8.41 -17.98 0.81
CA LYS A 16 9.03 -18.46 2.06
C LYS A 16 8.01 -18.63 3.21
N GLU A 17 6.84 -18.03 3.13
CA GLU A 17 5.85 -18.04 4.24
C GLU A 17 4.70 -19.05 4.04
N LYS A 18 4.56 -19.67 2.86
CA LYS A 18 3.49 -20.66 2.59
C LYS A 18 3.63 -21.99 3.35
N GLN A 19 4.61 -22.14 4.22
CA GLN A 19 4.83 -23.37 5.01
C GLN A 19 4.15 -23.38 6.38
N GLY A 20 3.39 -22.38 6.74
CA GLY A 20 2.68 -22.28 8.04
C GLY A 20 1.16 -22.25 7.91
N GLY A 21 0.51 -23.35 8.23
CA GLY A 21 -0.81 -23.53 8.84
C GLY A 21 -2.07 -22.81 8.30
N ALA A 22 -3.20 -23.42 8.51
CA ALA A 22 -4.52 -23.34 7.91
C ALA A 22 -5.42 -22.12 8.20
N ASP A 23 -4.91 -20.98 8.69
CA ASP A 23 -5.68 -19.74 8.91
C ASP A 23 -5.04 -18.58 8.13
N HIS A 24 -5.13 -18.64 6.80
CA HIS A 24 -4.60 -17.55 5.96
C HIS A 24 -5.56 -16.37 5.92
N LYS A 25 -5.36 -15.41 6.81
CA LYS A 25 -5.79 -14.03 6.58
C LYS A 25 -5.00 -13.45 5.41
N GLY A 26 -5.62 -12.56 4.66
CA GLY A 26 -4.95 -11.84 3.58
C GLY A 26 -3.73 -11.08 4.08
N VAL A 27 -2.74 -10.86 3.21
CA VAL A 27 -1.49 -10.17 3.52
C VAL A 27 -1.60 -8.71 3.13
N SER A 28 -1.30 -7.80 4.05
CA SER A 28 -1.22 -6.37 3.80
C SER A 28 0.21 -5.95 3.46
N VAL A 29 0.34 -5.20 2.37
CA VAL A 29 1.62 -4.79 1.77
C VAL A 29 1.65 -3.27 1.63
N ASN A 30 2.59 -2.62 2.26
CA ASN A 30 2.80 -1.18 2.11
C ASN A 30 3.87 -0.89 1.06
N CYS A 31 3.51 -0.07 0.07
CA CYS A 31 4.42 0.50 -0.91
C CYS A 31 4.81 1.90 -0.47
N MET A 32 6.08 2.10 -0.09
CA MET A 32 6.66 3.34 0.42
C MET A 32 7.54 3.99 -0.66
N PRO A 33 7.02 4.93 -1.46
CA PRO A 33 7.83 5.61 -2.46
C PRO A 33 8.87 6.52 -1.81
N VAL A 34 10.05 6.61 -2.43
CA VAL A 34 11.13 7.52 -2.04
C VAL A 34 11.78 8.15 -3.26
N GLY A 35 12.09 9.44 -3.16
CA GLY A 35 12.65 10.23 -4.25
C GLY A 35 11.63 10.47 -5.38
N TYR A 36 12.13 10.63 -6.62
CA TYR A 36 11.25 10.73 -7.78
C TYR A 36 10.64 9.36 -8.08
N PHE A 37 9.33 9.27 -8.14
CA PHE A 37 8.62 8.02 -8.35
C PHE A 37 7.38 8.19 -9.25
N LYS A 38 6.93 7.09 -9.85
CA LYS A 38 5.63 7.05 -10.50
C LYS A 38 4.55 6.77 -9.46
N LYS A 39 3.53 7.61 -9.39
CA LYS A 39 2.40 7.49 -8.45
C LYS A 39 1.61 6.17 -8.57
N ASP A 40 1.83 5.42 -9.64
CA ASP A 40 1.15 4.17 -9.96
C ASP A 40 1.86 2.89 -9.47
N ALA A 41 2.93 3.02 -8.68
CA ALA A 41 3.70 1.85 -8.22
C ALA A 41 2.87 0.84 -7.42
N GLY A 42 2.06 1.31 -6.48
CA GLY A 42 1.13 0.47 -5.73
C GLY A 42 0.07 -0.18 -6.62
N LEU A 43 -0.47 0.55 -7.59
CA LEU A 43 -1.40 0.01 -8.57
C LEU A 43 -0.78 -1.13 -9.39
N LYS A 44 0.45 -0.95 -9.86
CA LYS A 44 1.16 -2.00 -10.61
C LYS A 44 1.39 -3.26 -9.78
N LEU A 45 1.73 -3.11 -8.51
CA LEU A 45 1.87 -4.23 -7.61
C LEU A 45 0.51 -4.94 -7.40
N ALA A 46 -0.55 -4.20 -7.12
CA ALA A 46 -1.88 -4.76 -6.96
C ALA A 46 -2.37 -5.48 -8.23
N MET A 47 -2.14 -4.88 -9.39
CA MET A 47 -2.44 -5.52 -10.69
C MET A 47 -1.65 -6.81 -10.89
N SER A 48 -0.40 -6.89 -10.43
CA SER A 48 0.40 -8.11 -10.57
C SER A 48 -0.20 -9.27 -9.79
N PHE A 49 -0.72 -9.04 -8.59
CA PHE A 49 -1.45 -10.06 -7.82
C PHE A 49 -2.78 -10.42 -8.48
N ALA A 50 -3.54 -9.43 -8.93
CA ALA A 50 -4.83 -9.65 -9.60
C ALA A 50 -4.68 -10.47 -10.90
N ASN A 51 -3.61 -10.26 -11.66
CA ASN A 51 -3.30 -11.05 -12.86
C ASN A 51 -3.03 -12.53 -12.54
N GLU A 52 -2.59 -12.84 -11.32
CA GLU A 52 -2.48 -14.22 -10.82
C GLU A 52 -3.81 -14.74 -10.22
N LYS A 53 -4.92 -14.07 -10.50
CA LYS A 53 -6.25 -14.39 -9.98
C LYS A 53 -6.33 -14.36 -8.45
N LYS A 54 -5.52 -13.52 -7.82
CA LYS A 54 -5.54 -13.26 -6.39
C LYS A 54 -6.45 -12.08 -6.09
N LYS A 55 -7.48 -12.30 -5.26
CA LYS A 55 -8.40 -11.23 -4.89
C LYS A 55 -7.65 -10.15 -4.12
N THR A 56 -7.52 -8.97 -4.71
CA THR A 56 -6.66 -7.89 -4.25
C THR A 56 -7.46 -6.60 -4.03
N LEU A 57 -7.19 -5.92 -2.92
CA LEU A 57 -7.63 -4.57 -2.65
C LEU A 57 -6.44 -3.62 -2.77
N LEU A 58 -6.57 -2.58 -3.57
CA LEU A 58 -5.67 -1.43 -3.55
C LEU A 58 -6.30 -0.31 -2.71
N ILE A 59 -5.63 0.11 -1.65
CA ILE A 59 -5.93 1.36 -0.93
C ILE A 59 -4.91 2.40 -1.40
N ASP A 60 -5.36 3.32 -2.26
CA ASP A 60 -4.49 4.33 -2.84
C ASP A 60 -4.60 5.64 -2.05
N LEU A 61 -3.55 5.90 -1.24
CA LEU A 61 -3.45 7.11 -0.42
C LEU A 61 -2.89 8.32 -1.18
N VAL A 62 -2.55 8.15 -2.46
CA VAL A 62 -1.92 9.17 -3.30
C VAL A 62 -2.87 9.70 -4.37
N LYS A 63 -3.71 8.81 -4.91
CA LYS A 63 -4.62 9.15 -6.00
C LYS A 63 -5.90 9.81 -5.47
N GLU A 64 -6.27 10.93 -6.07
CA GLU A 64 -7.58 11.55 -5.87
C GLU A 64 -8.67 10.72 -6.56
N PRO A 65 -9.85 10.57 -5.93
CA PRO A 65 -10.97 9.93 -6.58
C PRO A 65 -11.44 10.78 -7.79
N GLU A 66 -11.67 10.11 -8.91
CA GLU A 66 -12.13 10.75 -10.12
C GLU A 66 -13.66 10.62 -10.27
N GLY A 67 -14.35 11.72 -10.55
CA GLY A 67 -15.76 11.72 -10.92
C GLY A 67 -16.71 11.26 -9.81
N LYS A 68 -17.55 10.25 -10.08
CA LYS A 68 -18.57 9.74 -9.14
C LYS A 68 -18.03 9.02 -7.91
N GLU A 69 -16.74 8.71 -7.88
CA GLU A 69 -16.06 8.02 -6.77
C GLU A 69 -15.78 8.96 -5.58
N ALA A 70 -15.93 10.28 -5.78
CA ALA A 70 -15.70 11.31 -4.75
C ALA A 70 -16.54 11.13 -3.47
N GLY A 71 -17.64 10.38 -3.52
CA GLY A 71 -18.47 10.05 -2.34
C GLY A 71 -18.07 8.78 -1.59
N ASN A 72 -17.07 8.02 -2.09
CA ASN A 72 -16.69 6.72 -1.51
C ASN A 72 -15.24 6.76 -1.02
N SER A 73 -14.98 7.60 -0.04
CA SER A 73 -13.65 7.88 0.47
C SER A 73 -13.38 7.20 1.80
N ILE A 74 -12.20 6.58 1.92
CA ILE A 74 -11.74 6.03 3.20
C ILE A 74 -11.56 7.14 4.25
N SER A 75 -11.19 8.35 3.83
CA SER A 75 -10.98 9.49 4.73
C SER A 75 -12.27 9.88 5.44
N ARG A 76 -13.37 10.02 4.73
CA ARG A 76 -14.67 10.40 5.30
C ARG A 76 -15.21 9.36 6.27
N TYR A 77 -15.06 8.08 5.91
CA TYR A 77 -15.42 6.99 6.81
C TYR A 77 -14.61 7.03 8.12
N VAL A 78 -13.31 7.20 8.00
CA VAL A 78 -12.39 7.20 9.15
C VAL A 78 -12.64 8.39 10.07
N LEU A 79 -12.91 9.56 9.50
CA LEU A 79 -13.20 10.79 10.27
C LEU A 79 -14.63 10.83 10.85
N GLY A 80 -15.48 9.85 10.51
CA GLY A 80 -16.79 9.69 11.12
C GLY A 80 -17.95 10.34 10.36
N ASP A 81 -17.70 10.91 9.19
CA ASP A 81 -18.69 11.69 8.44
C ASP A 81 -19.59 10.85 7.52
N GLU A 82 -19.18 9.61 7.19
CA GLU A 82 -19.89 8.78 6.21
C GLU A 82 -19.98 7.30 6.63
N SER A 83 -20.83 6.58 5.90
CA SER A 83 -20.93 5.13 5.97
C SER A 83 -19.66 4.46 5.46
N ARG A 84 -19.48 3.20 5.85
CA ARG A 84 -18.33 2.37 5.44
C ARG A 84 -18.14 2.41 3.93
N PRO A 85 -16.92 2.69 3.42
CA PRO A 85 -16.66 2.76 2.00
C PRO A 85 -16.72 1.37 1.36
N VAL A 86 -17.26 1.31 0.15
CA VAL A 86 -17.29 0.11 -0.69
C VAL A 86 -16.25 0.28 -1.79
N PRO A 87 -15.22 -0.58 -1.86
CA PRO A 87 -14.21 -0.48 -2.90
C PRO A 87 -14.82 -0.57 -4.31
N THR A 88 -14.26 0.19 -5.25
CA THR A 88 -14.69 0.18 -6.63
C THR A 88 -14.01 -0.97 -7.38
N THR A 89 -14.80 -1.84 -7.99
CA THR A 89 -14.30 -2.97 -8.78
C THR A 89 -13.70 -2.48 -10.09
N GLN A 90 -12.42 -2.76 -10.32
CA GLN A 90 -11.72 -2.48 -11.56
C GLN A 90 -11.74 -3.70 -12.50
N ASN A 91 -11.64 -4.90 -11.95
CA ASN A 91 -11.78 -6.17 -12.66
C ASN A 91 -12.16 -7.28 -11.67
N SER A 92 -12.30 -8.52 -12.13
CA SER A 92 -12.74 -9.66 -11.32
C SER A 92 -11.89 -9.95 -10.08
N TYR A 93 -10.66 -9.44 -10.02
CA TYR A 93 -9.70 -9.72 -8.94
C TYR A 93 -9.09 -8.46 -8.31
N LEU A 94 -9.46 -7.26 -8.78
CA LEU A 94 -8.94 -6.00 -8.27
C LEU A 94 -10.06 -5.02 -7.92
N ASP A 95 -10.15 -4.70 -6.66
CA ASP A 95 -10.94 -3.60 -6.14
C ASP A 95 -10.03 -2.45 -5.69
N VAL A 96 -10.51 -1.22 -5.83
CA VAL A 96 -9.74 -0.01 -5.50
C VAL A 96 -10.54 0.88 -4.56
N LEU A 97 -9.86 1.40 -3.56
CA LEU A 97 -10.36 2.42 -2.66
C LEU A 97 -9.38 3.58 -2.63
N CYS A 98 -9.84 4.77 -2.98
CA CYS A 98 -9.02 5.97 -2.97
C CYS A 98 -9.24 6.79 -1.69
N ARG A 99 -8.25 7.63 -1.39
CA ARG A 99 -8.37 8.67 -0.38
C ARG A 99 -8.85 9.96 -1.03
N ASP A 100 -9.75 10.67 -0.35
CA ASP A 100 -10.09 12.03 -0.72
C ASP A 100 -8.95 12.96 -0.25
N VAL A 101 -8.23 13.55 -1.18
CA VAL A 101 -7.01 14.34 -0.92
C VAL A 101 -7.33 15.79 -0.59
N ALA A 102 -8.59 16.21 -0.74
CA ALA A 102 -9.01 17.60 -0.58
C ALA A 102 -8.90 18.15 0.85
N GLU A 103 -8.55 17.32 1.85
CA GLU A 103 -8.45 17.75 3.24
C GLU A 103 -7.02 17.65 3.76
N GLU A 104 -6.55 18.76 4.35
CA GLU A 104 -5.22 18.92 4.97
C GLU A 104 -4.95 17.97 6.16
N LYS A 105 -5.92 17.17 6.58
CA LYS A 105 -5.87 16.28 7.76
C LYS A 105 -5.46 14.84 7.47
N ASN A 106 -4.66 14.63 6.47
CA ASN A 106 -4.35 13.28 5.96
C ASN A 106 -3.64 12.37 6.97
N PHE A 107 -2.79 12.92 7.82
CA PHE A 107 -2.09 12.16 8.86
C PHE A 107 -3.07 11.51 9.85
N ASP A 108 -4.13 12.22 10.20
CA ASP A 108 -5.13 11.74 11.14
C ASP A 108 -5.90 10.51 10.62
N VAL A 109 -6.00 10.35 9.30
CA VAL A 109 -6.71 9.22 8.68
C VAL A 109 -5.94 7.92 8.90
N VAL A 110 -4.65 7.88 8.55
CA VAL A 110 -3.84 6.64 8.62
C VAL A 110 -3.55 6.24 10.07
N MET A 111 -3.40 7.22 10.96
CA MET A 111 -3.19 6.99 12.40
C MET A 111 -4.46 6.63 13.16
N ASN A 112 -5.62 6.70 12.53
CA ASN A 112 -6.90 6.44 13.19
C ASN A 112 -7.15 4.93 13.35
N GLU A 113 -7.65 4.53 14.51
CA GLU A 113 -7.99 3.12 14.79
C GLU A 113 -9.05 2.54 13.83
N ARG A 114 -9.94 3.37 13.30
CA ARG A 114 -10.94 2.94 12.29
C ARG A 114 -10.27 2.54 10.98
N PHE A 115 -9.18 3.21 10.57
CA PHE A 115 -8.39 2.81 9.40
C PHE A 115 -7.73 1.45 9.64
N ALA A 116 -7.07 1.28 10.78
CA ALA A 116 -6.44 0.01 11.16
C ALA A 116 -7.45 -1.14 11.21
N SER A 117 -8.62 -0.90 11.82
CA SER A 117 -9.71 -1.89 11.88
C SER A 117 -10.23 -2.24 10.50
N TYR A 118 -10.40 -1.24 9.61
CA TYR A 118 -10.84 -1.47 8.24
C TYR A 118 -9.85 -2.36 7.47
N VAL A 119 -8.55 -2.05 7.52
CA VAL A 119 -7.51 -2.86 6.84
C VAL A 119 -7.55 -4.30 7.36
N LYS A 120 -7.65 -4.48 8.68
CA LYS A 120 -7.70 -5.81 9.31
C LYS A 120 -8.93 -6.62 8.89
N GLU A 121 -10.09 -5.99 8.80
CA GLU A 121 -11.32 -6.65 8.35
C GLU A 121 -11.24 -7.02 6.86
N MET A 122 -10.60 -6.20 6.04
CA MET A 122 -10.41 -6.51 4.62
C MET A 122 -9.52 -7.74 4.40
N GLN A 123 -8.66 -8.11 5.33
CA GLN A 123 -7.87 -9.35 5.29
C GLN A 123 -8.74 -10.63 5.30
N ASP A 124 -9.98 -10.55 5.76
CA ASP A 124 -10.92 -11.68 5.70
C ASP A 124 -11.55 -11.85 4.30
N THR A 125 -11.49 -10.80 3.46
CA THR A 125 -12.11 -10.76 2.13
C THR A 125 -11.12 -10.85 0.99
N TYR A 126 -9.92 -10.25 1.15
CA TYR A 126 -8.89 -10.16 0.12
C TYR A 126 -7.66 -10.98 0.49
N GLU A 127 -7.07 -11.63 -0.52
CA GLU A 127 -5.79 -12.36 -0.34
C GLU A 127 -4.62 -11.39 -0.20
N TYR A 128 -4.70 -10.22 -0.87
CA TYR A 128 -3.71 -9.14 -0.76
C TYR A 128 -4.40 -7.80 -0.59
N ILE A 129 -3.84 -6.99 0.31
CA ILE A 129 -4.22 -5.59 0.46
C ILE A 129 -2.95 -4.77 0.22
N VAL A 130 -2.93 -4.00 -0.86
CA VAL A 130 -1.82 -3.11 -1.19
C VAL A 130 -2.18 -1.70 -0.76
N ILE A 131 -1.36 -1.10 0.11
CA ILE A 131 -1.45 0.30 0.46
C ILE A 131 -0.42 1.07 -0.34
N ASN A 132 -0.86 1.95 -1.23
CA ASN A 132 -0.01 2.87 -1.97
C ASN A 132 0.16 4.15 -1.15
N SER A 133 1.27 4.26 -0.43
CA SER A 133 1.55 5.36 0.48
C SER A 133 2.10 6.59 -0.24
N PRO A 134 1.96 7.80 0.34
CA PRO A 134 2.67 8.98 -0.12
C PRO A 134 4.19 8.82 -0.06
N ASN A 135 4.93 9.72 -0.71
CA ASN A 135 6.39 9.76 -0.64
C ASN A 135 6.85 9.88 0.83
N VAL A 136 7.68 8.95 1.24
CA VAL A 136 8.16 8.88 2.64
C VAL A 136 8.97 10.12 3.05
N ALA A 137 9.55 10.84 2.09
CA ALA A 137 10.26 12.09 2.36
C ALA A 137 9.31 13.30 2.57
N GLU A 138 8.04 13.15 2.18
CA GLU A 138 7.05 14.25 2.19
C GLU A 138 5.96 14.03 3.25
N SER A 139 5.74 12.79 3.67
CA SER A 139 4.65 12.46 4.59
C SER A 139 5.02 11.33 5.56
N ALA A 140 4.66 11.50 6.82
CA ALA A 140 4.73 10.46 7.85
C ALA A 140 3.70 9.32 7.64
N ASP A 141 2.74 9.50 6.75
CA ASP A 141 1.68 8.52 6.46
C ASP A 141 2.26 7.19 5.98
N ALA A 142 3.38 7.22 5.25
CA ALA A 142 4.05 6.01 4.78
C ALA A 142 4.54 5.13 5.93
N PHE A 143 5.09 5.73 6.99
CA PHE A 143 5.48 5.00 8.20
C PHE A 143 4.26 4.56 9.02
N ALA A 144 3.25 5.42 9.12
CA ALA A 144 2.01 5.07 9.80
C ALA A 144 1.34 3.86 9.15
N ALA A 145 1.20 3.84 7.83
CA ALA A 145 0.73 2.69 7.07
C ALA A 145 1.63 1.46 7.27
N GLY A 146 2.94 1.67 7.35
CA GLY A 146 3.92 0.60 7.57
C GLY A 146 3.74 -0.16 8.89
N LYS A 147 3.26 0.51 9.92
CA LYS A 147 2.95 -0.13 11.22
C LYS A 147 1.73 -1.04 11.17
N LEU A 148 0.86 -0.84 10.20
CA LEU A 148 -0.38 -1.59 10.03
C LEU A 148 -0.22 -2.77 9.08
N CYS A 149 0.82 -2.78 8.26
CA CYS A 149 1.03 -3.76 7.21
C CYS A 149 1.94 -4.90 7.67
N ASP A 150 1.67 -6.09 7.13
CA ASP A 150 2.49 -7.28 7.37
C ASP A 150 3.85 -7.17 6.67
N LYS A 151 3.89 -6.48 5.52
CA LYS A 151 5.08 -6.31 4.69
C LYS A 151 5.26 -4.87 4.23
N ASN A 152 6.50 -4.39 4.23
CA ASN A 152 6.84 -3.04 3.82
C ASN A 152 7.95 -3.06 2.77
N PHE A 153 7.70 -2.39 1.64
CA PHE A 153 8.66 -2.23 0.56
C PHE A 153 8.91 -0.76 0.26
N VAL A 154 10.17 -0.41 0.13
CA VAL A 154 10.55 0.88 -0.46
C VAL A 154 10.45 0.76 -1.98
N VAL A 155 9.92 1.78 -2.62
CA VAL A 155 9.78 1.84 -4.08
C VAL A 155 10.53 3.07 -4.60
N CYS A 156 11.44 2.88 -5.55
CA CYS A 156 12.20 3.99 -6.14
C CYS A 156 12.50 3.75 -7.62
N ALA A 157 12.74 4.84 -8.34
CA ALA A 157 13.27 4.77 -9.70
C ALA A 157 14.74 4.36 -9.67
N ARG A 158 15.19 3.65 -10.72
CA ARG A 158 16.62 3.33 -10.90
C ARG A 158 17.44 4.65 -10.94
N GLY A 159 18.43 4.77 -10.06
CA GLY A 159 19.26 5.97 -9.94
C GLY A 159 18.54 7.18 -9.32
N GLY A 160 17.27 7.04 -8.94
CA GLY A 160 16.49 8.14 -8.33
C GLY A 160 16.79 8.39 -6.85
N VAL A 161 17.50 7.47 -6.21
CA VAL A 161 17.86 7.56 -4.78
C VAL A 161 19.27 6.99 -4.59
N ASN A 162 20.08 7.67 -3.78
CA ASN A 162 21.41 7.19 -3.41
C ASN A 162 21.35 6.20 -2.22
N ASN A 163 22.43 5.45 -2.02
CA ASN A 163 22.53 4.47 -0.95
C ASN A 163 22.40 5.09 0.45
N GLU A 164 22.93 6.28 0.65
CA GLU A 164 22.86 6.99 1.94
C GLU A 164 21.41 7.26 2.34
N THR A 165 20.60 7.73 1.40
CA THR A 165 19.15 7.93 1.62
C THR A 165 18.44 6.62 1.97
N LEU A 166 18.76 5.52 1.29
CA LEU A 166 18.17 4.21 1.59
C LEU A 166 18.59 3.69 2.97
N TYR A 167 19.87 3.88 3.36
CA TYR A 167 20.33 3.52 4.71
C TYR A 167 19.65 4.36 5.79
N ARG A 168 19.53 5.66 5.58
CA ARG A 168 18.81 6.53 6.51
C ARG A 168 17.36 6.08 6.68
N LEU A 169 16.66 5.83 5.57
CA LEU A 169 15.28 5.38 5.58
C LEU A 169 15.13 4.04 6.33
N LYS A 170 16.05 3.09 6.10
CA LYS A 170 16.07 1.83 6.82
C LYS A 170 16.20 2.03 8.34
N ASN A 171 17.09 2.93 8.76
CA ASN A 171 17.28 3.24 10.18
C ASN A 171 16.05 3.92 10.79
N GLU A 172 15.46 4.88 10.08
CA GLU A 172 14.22 5.54 10.51
C GLU A 172 13.06 4.54 10.65
N ALA A 173 12.90 3.65 9.69
CA ALA A 173 11.90 2.58 9.75
C ALA A 173 12.13 1.66 10.98
N ALA A 174 13.39 1.25 11.21
CA ALA A 174 13.74 0.40 12.35
C ALA A 174 13.46 1.07 13.71
N VAL A 175 13.75 2.37 13.84
CA VAL A 175 13.41 3.15 15.05
C VAL A 175 11.91 3.16 15.30
N GLN A 176 11.10 3.12 14.25
CA GLN A 176 9.65 3.06 14.36
C GLN A 176 9.08 1.64 14.47
N GLY A 177 9.95 0.62 14.54
CA GLY A 177 9.54 -0.78 14.63
C GLY A 177 9.04 -1.37 13.30
N ILE A 178 9.39 -0.74 12.17
CA ILE A 178 9.00 -1.18 10.83
C ILE A 178 10.15 -1.96 10.21
N VAL A 179 9.86 -3.17 9.75
CA VAL A 179 10.80 -3.99 8.98
C VAL A 179 10.61 -3.70 7.50
N LEU A 180 11.67 -3.26 6.82
CA LEU A 180 11.68 -3.13 5.37
C LEU A 180 12.13 -4.45 4.74
N GLU A 181 11.25 -5.08 3.99
CA GLU A 181 11.50 -6.37 3.32
C GLU A 181 12.46 -6.23 2.12
N GLY A 182 12.43 -5.08 1.48
CA GLY A 182 13.28 -4.83 0.31
C GLY A 182 12.99 -3.51 -0.39
N VAL A 183 13.75 -3.30 -1.46
CA VAL A 183 13.61 -2.14 -2.34
C VAL A 183 13.14 -2.60 -3.72
N LEU A 184 11.99 -2.13 -4.14
CA LEU A 184 11.46 -2.35 -5.48
C LEU A 184 11.96 -1.23 -6.39
N VAL A 185 12.79 -1.58 -7.35
CA VAL A 185 13.37 -0.61 -8.29
C VAL A 185 12.67 -0.73 -9.63
N TYR A 186 12.16 0.38 -10.16
CA TYR A 186 11.59 0.43 -11.50
C TYR A 186 12.41 1.30 -12.45
N GLU A 187 12.28 1.04 -13.73
CA GLU A 187 12.86 1.88 -14.79
C GLU A 187 11.87 2.95 -15.22
N LEU A 188 12.38 4.17 -15.41
CA LEU A 188 11.62 5.31 -15.90
C LEU A 188 11.26 5.18 -17.37
#